data_a8c08e13805486e31afb9c16861e2f57
#
_entry.id   a8c08e13805486e31afb9c16861e2f57
#
_cell.length_a   1.000
_cell.length_b   1.000
_cell.length_c   1.000
_cell.angle_alpha   90.00
_cell.angle_beta   90.00
_cell.angle_gamma   90.00
#
_symmetry.space_group_name_H-M   'P 1'
#
loop_
_entity.id
_entity.type
_entity.pdbx_description
1 polymer ?
#
loop_
_entity_poly.entity_id
_entity_poly.type
_entity_poly.pdbx_seq_one_letter_code
_entity_poly.pdbx_strand_id
1 'polypeptide(L)'
;MGSVYRNQWPGLDYQFTAFTAYVDHYSFDYKSGMGLSVSSFSEEFLKLNTTEVSGYYAYNLQLSERANFQLGTQISYIQKRGTLENLLFGDQIDVFNQTTLPSSADAVGGLEPFSYFSVGLGGVLTWDKLWVGISGHHLNRPNMAFYVRDGQTQHWPKYSLQAGYTIPLEEPEFWEEGSGKFVHFMANYKRQGPFQFVDAGVQILLNQLVVGAGLRGMPIQSDLPKRESVIGLFGLNLSSGLALGYSYDYPISDVGSQTLGSHELSLRYQFFYGTPKSRGQRSRVLPCFSYLR
;
A
#
# COMPACT_ATOMS: atom_id res chain seq x y z
N MET A 1 -3.23 -13.35 -7.58
CA MET A 1 -4.30 -12.79 -6.74
C MET A 1 -3.87 -12.77 -5.29
N GLY A 2 -4.36 -11.82 -4.51
CA GLY A 2 -4.03 -11.76 -3.09
C GLY A 2 -4.93 -10.82 -2.32
N SER A 3 -4.73 -10.80 -1.01
CA SER A 3 -5.39 -9.87 -0.10
C SER A 3 -4.45 -9.44 1.01
N VAL A 4 -4.67 -8.24 1.51
CA VAL A 4 -3.96 -7.66 2.64
C VAL A 4 -4.98 -7.05 3.57
N TYR A 5 -4.84 -7.35 4.86
CA TYR A 5 -5.60 -6.72 5.93
C TYR A 5 -4.63 -6.07 6.91
N ARG A 6 -4.87 -4.81 7.21
CA ARG A 6 -4.09 -4.02 8.18
C ARG A 6 -5.02 -3.44 9.24
N ASN A 7 -4.63 -3.62 10.49
CA ASN A 7 -5.22 -2.96 11.64
C ASN A 7 -4.15 -2.09 12.29
N GLN A 8 -4.40 -0.78 12.34
CA GLN A 8 -3.49 0.21 12.89
C GLN A 8 -4.09 0.80 14.17
N TRP A 9 -3.27 0.80 15.23
CA TRP A 9 -3.57 1.35 16.55
C TRP A 9 -4.76 0.66 17.25
N PRO A 10 -4.78 -0.68 17.32
CA PRO A 10 -5.87 -1.42 17.96
C PRO A 10 -5.98 -1.17 19.47
N GLY A 11 -4.97 -0.55 20.10
CA GLY A 11 -4.99 -0.17 21.51
C GLY A 11 -5.72 1.14 21.82
N LEU A 12 -6.13 1.90 20.79
CA LEU A 12 -6.91 3.12 20.95
C LEU A 12 -8.41 2.81 20.82
N ASP A 13 -9.25 3.67 21.42
CA ASP A 13 -10.71 3.58 21.31
C ASP A 13 -11.18 3.67 19.84
N TYR A 14 -10.39 4.32 18.99
CA TYR A 14 -10.65 4.51 17.56
C TYR A 14 -9.48 4.03 16.73
N GLN A 15 -9.70 2.97 15.99
CA GLN A 15 -8.68 2.30 15.18
C GLN A 15 -8.86 2.59 13.68
N PHE A 16 -7.79 2.32 12.93
CA PHE A 16 -7.81 2.38 11.48
C PHE A 16 -7.69 0.97 10.90
N THR A 17 -8.59 0.61 10.02
CA THR A 17 -8.51 -0.67 9.31
C THR A 17 -8.41 -0.45 7.81
N ALA A 18 -7.61 -1.27 7.16
CA ALA A 18 -7.50 -1.30 5.72
C ALA A 18 -7.57 -2.74 5.22
N PHE A 19 -8.34 -2.94 4.16
CA PHE A 19 -8.44 -4.21 3.46
C PHE A 19 -8.24 -3.97 1.97
N THR A 20 -7.43 -4.79 1.33
CA THR A 20 -7.24 -4.78 -0.11
C THR A 20 -7.29 -6.21 -0.64
N ALA A 21 -8.06 -6.43 -1.70
CA ALA A 21 -8.01 -7.67 -2.48
C ALA A 21 -7.69 -7.32 -3.94
N TYR A 22 -6.92 -8.16 -4.59
CA TYR A 22 -6.53 -7.94 -5.99
C TYR A 22 -6.41 -9.25 -6.77
N VAL A 23 -6.61 -9.12 -8.07
CA VAL A 23 -6.31 -10.15 -9.05
C VAL A 23 -5.54 -9.50 -10.20
N ASP A 24 -4.50 -10.19 -10.67
CA ASP A 24 -3.67 -9.75 -11.75
C ASP A 24 -3.32 -10.92 -12.68
N HIS A 25 -3.09 -10.60 -13.94
CA HIS A 25 -2.68 -11.56 -14.95
C HIS A 25 -1.67 -10.92 -15.91
N TYR A 26 -0.58 -11.64 -16.16
CA TYR A 26 0.42 -11.25 -17.17
C TYR A 26 0.31 -12.13 -18.40
N SER A 27 0.16 -11.51 -19.56
CA SER A 27 0.17 -12.16 -20.86
C SER A 27 1.54 -12.06 -21.52
N PHE A 28 2.19 -13.20 -21.73
CA PHE A 28 3.49 -13.26 -22.38
C PHE A 28 3.42 -12.89 -23.86
N ASP A 29 2.33 -13.26 -24.53
CA ASP A 29 2.15 -13.01 -25.98
C ASP A 29 2.02 -11.50 -26.26
N TYR A 30 1.34 -10.77 -25.37
CA TYR A 30 1.13 -9.31 -25.48
C TYR A 30 2.16 -8.50 -24.69
N LYS A 31 3.07 -9.14 -23.94
CA LYS A 31 4.04 -8.49 -23.05
C LYS A 31 3.38 -7.47 -22.09
N SER A 32 2.18 -7.77 -21.67
CA SER A 32 1.37 -6.84 -20.88
C SER A 32 0.71 -7.54 -19.69
N GLY A 33 0.53 -6.79 -18.61
CA GLY A 33 -0.20 -7.17 -17.43
C GLY A 33 -1.48 -6.39 -17.28
N MET A 34 -2.51 -7.02 -16.76
CA MET A 34 -3.77 -6.41 -16.37
C MET A 34 -4.10 -6.81 -14.94
N GLY A 35 -4.74 -5.93 -14.20
CA GLY A 35 -5.13 -6.19 -12.82
C GLY A 35 -6.35 -5.43 -12.42
N LEU A 36 -7.02 -5.94 -11.40
CA LEU A 36 -8.12 -5.28 -10.70
C LEU A 36 -7.87 -5.35 -9.21
N SER A 37 -8.20 -4.30 -8.47
CA SER A 37 -8.20 -4.33 -7.02
C SER A 37 -9.44 -3.65 -6.45
N VAL A 38 -9.80 -4.09 -5.25
CA VAL A 38 -10.78 -3.44 -4.40
C VAL A 38 -10.12 -3.20 -3.06
N SER A 39 -10.15 -1.95 -2.60
CA SER A 39 -9.60 -1.55 -1.31
C SER A 39 -10.69 -0.85 -0.48
N SER A 40 -10.68 -1.09 0.81
CA SER A 40 -11.50 -0.40 1.79
C SER A 40 -10.60 0.10 2.92
N PHE A 41 -10.72 1.37 3.22
CA PHE A 41 -10.07 2.01 4.36
C PHE A 41 -11.15 2.58 5.27
N SER A 42 -11.09 2.23 6.55
CA SER A 42 -12.06 2.66 7.55
C SER A 42 -11.35 3.33 8.72
N GLU A 43 -11.86 4.47 9.12
CA GLU A 43 -11.51 5.21 10.31
C GLU A 43 -12.74 5.23 11.22
N GLU A 44 -12.57 4.84 12.48
CA GLU A 44 -13.69 4.47 13.34
C GLU A 44 -14.37 5.67 14.03
N PHE A 45 -13.64 6.75 14.30
CA PHE A 45 -14.17 7.92 15.01
C PHE A 45 -15.25 8.66 14.22
N LEU A 46 -14.95 9.05 13.00
CA LEU A 46 -15.90 9.68 12.09
C LEU A 46 -16.63 8.65 11.21
N LYS A 47 -16.42 7.36 11.49
CA LYS A 47 -16.91 6.26 10.63
C LYS A 47 -16.62 6.53 9.15
N LEU A 48 -15.45 7.17 8.90
CA LEU A 48 -15.00 7.45 7.54
C LEU A 48 -14.64 6.14 6.85
N ASN A 49 -15.36 5.85 5.79
CA ASN A 49 -15.07 4.72 4.93
C ASN A 49 -14.71 5.20 3.53
N THR A 50 -13.56 4.77 3.02
CA THR A 50 -13.13 5.01 1.65
C THR A 50 -13.05 3.67 0.94
N THR A 51 -13.87 3.48 -0.07
CA THR A 51 -13.82 2.30 -0.94
C THR A 51 -13.25 2.71 -2.29
N GLU A 52 -12.24 1.99 -2.75
CA GLU A 52 -11.58 2.20 -4.03
C GLU A 52 -11.65 0.93 -4.88
N VAL A 53 -12.10 1.07 -6.12
CA VAL A 53 -12.02 0.02 -7.15
C VAL A 53 -11.08 0.50 -8.24
N SER A 54 -10.01 -0.25 -8.51
CA SER A 54 -8.95 0.15 -9.44
C SER A 54 -8.73 -0.88 -10.53
N GLY A 55 -8.58 -0.38 -11.75
CA GLY A 55 -8.11 -1.14 -12.91
C GLY A 55 -6.67 -0.74 -13.25
N TYR A 56 -5.85 -1.74 -13.60
CA TYR A 56 -4.44 -1.58 -13.93
C TYR A 56 -4.14 -2.15 -15.30
N TYR A 57 -3.28 -1.46 -16.03
CA TYR A 57 -2.66 -1.97 -17.23
C TYR A 57 -1.17 -1.64 -17.22
N ALA A 58 -0.33 -2.60 -17.59
CA ALA A 58 1.10 -2.42 -17.68
C ALA A 58 1.67 -3.07 -18.92
N TYR A 59 2.62 -2.41 -19.58
CA TYR A 59 3.33 -2.92 -20.76
C TYR A 59 4.80 -3.07 -20.44
N ASN A 60 5.37 -4.23 -20.79
CA ASN A 60 6.76 -4.57 -20.57
C ASN A 60 7.61 -4.38 -21.82
N LEU A 61 8.61 -3.49 -21.73
CA LEU A 61 9.59 -3.21 -22.76
C LEU A 61 10.92 -3.88 -22.35
N GLN A 62 11.36 -4.85 -23.11
CA GLN A 62 12.70 -5.42 -22.95
C GLN A 62 13.71 -4.48 -23.60
N LEU A 63 14.52 -3.79 -22.79
CA LEU A 63 15.56 -2.86 -23.26
C LEU A 63 16.85 -3.60 -23.67
N SER A 64 17.21 -4.63 -22.90
CA SER A 64 18.35 -5.50 -23.18
C SER A 64 18.12 -6.88 -22.57
N GLU A 65 19.10 -7.78 -22.67
CA GLU A 65 19.04 -9.10 -22.00
C GLU A 65 18.96 -8.98 -20.47
N ARG A 66 19.49 -7.90 -19.90
CA ARG A 66 19.56 -7.67 -18.45
C ARG A 66 18.66 -6.55 -17.95
N ALA A 67 18.03 -5.80 -18.86
CA ALA A 67 17.22 -4.64 -18.49
C ALA A 67 15.81 -4.73 -19.09
N ASN A 68 14.81 -4.55 -18.22
CA ASN A 68 13.40 -4.45 -18.58
C ASN A 68 12.82 -3.16 -18.01
N PHE A 69 11.99 -2.50 -18.79
CA PHE A 69 11.23 -1.34 -18.36
C PHE A 69 9.74 -1.65 -18.45
N GLN A 70 9.02 -1.53 -17.35
CA GLN A 70 7.58 -1.72 -17.32
C GLN A 70 6.91 -0.38 -17.08
N LEU A 71 6.04 0.02 -17.99
CA LEU A 71 5.20 1.22 -17.89
C LEU A 71 3.80 0.80 -17.52
N GLY A 72 3.20 1.44 -16.51
CA GLY A 72 1.87 1.10 -16.03
C GLY A 72 0.96 2.32 -15.84
N THR A 73 -0.32 2.08 -15.95
CA THR A 73 -1.39 3.06 -15.65
C THR A 73 -2.40 2.45 -14.72
N GLN A 74 -3.03 3.32 -13.93
CA GLN A 74 -4.12 3.01 -13.00
C GLN A 74 -5.28 3.96 -13.23
N ILE A 75 -6.50 3.42 -13.23
CA ILE A 75 -7.73 4.18 -13.17
C ILE A 75 -8.53 3.65 -11.99
N SER A 76 -8.90 4.55 -11.07
CA SER A 76 -9.63 4.21 -9.85
C SER A 76 -10.95 4.97 -9.78
N TYR A 77 -11.99 4.29 -9.32
CA TYR A 77 -13.21 4.88 -8.81
C TYR A 77 -13.18 4.81 -7.30
N ILE A 78 -13.32 5.96 -6.66
CA ILE A 78 -13.20 6.11 -5.21
C ILE A 78 -14.50 6.69 -4.67
N GLN A 79 -15.06 6.03 -3.66
CA GLN A 79 -16.22 6.50 -2.91
C GLN A 79 -15.84 6.75 -1.46
N LYS A 80 -16.24 7.91 -0.92
CA LYS A 80 -16.06 8.25 0.50
C LYS A 80 -17.40 8.45 1.18
N ARG A 81 -17.50 7.92 2.39
CA ARG A 81 -18.66 8.08 3.29
C ARG A 81 -18.14 8.42 4.67
N GLY A 82 -18.93 9.13 5.44
CA GLY A 82 -18.62 9.43 6.83
C GLY A 82 -19.86 9.89 7.57
N THR A 83 -19.74 10.03 8.89
CA THR A 83 -20.82 10.56 9.74
C THR A 83 -20.22 11.52 10.78
N LEU A 84 -21.04 12.44 11.24
CA LEU A 84 -20.68 13.38 12.31
C LEU A 84 -21.23 12.96 13.68
N GLU A 85 -21.79 11.73 13.79
CA GLU A 85 -22.49 11.26 14.98
C GLU A 85 -21.62 11.25 16.24
N ASN A 86 -20.32 11.06 16.11
CA ASN A 86 -19.37 11.03 17.24
C ASN A 86 -18.79 12.41 17.57
N LEU A 87 -19.15 13.46 16.82
CA LEU A 87 -18.70 14.81 17.09
C LEU A 87 -19.63 15.53 18.07
N LEU A 88 -19.03 16.16 19.06
CA LEU A 88 -19.72 17.08 19.95
C LEU A 88 -19.42 18.51 19.50
N PHE A 89 -20.45 19.23 19.08
CA PHE A 89 -20.33 20.61 18.66
C PHE A 89 -20.41 21.57 19.84
N GLY A 90 -19.82 22.76 19.70
CA GLY A 90 -19.74 23.74 20.77
C GLY A 90 -21.11 24.20 21.30
N ASP A 91 -22.13 24.29 20.43
CA ASP A 91 -23.49 24.65 20.77
C ASP A 91 -24.25 23.55 21.55
N GLN A 92 -23.75 22.33 21.56
CA GLN A 92 -24.29 21.24 22.38
C GLN A 92 -23.79 21.26 23.81
N ILE A 93 -22.73 22.01 24.12
CA ILE A 93 -22.13 22.04 25.47
C ILE A 93 -22.83 23.11 26.32
N ASP A 94 -23.69 22.69 27.24
CA ASP A 94 -24.26 23.57 28.24
C ASP A 94 -23.31 23.65 29.44
N VAL A 95 -22.52 24.72 29.48
CA VAL A 95 -21.51 24.94 30.54
C VAL A 95 -22.17 25.19 31.90
N PHE A 96 -23.37 25.78 31.94
CA PHE A 96 -24.06 26.12 33.19
C PHE A 96 -24.66 24.87 33.84
N ASN A 97 -25.28 24.02 33.06
CA ASN A 97 -25.92 22.80 33.58
C ASN A 97 -24.98 21.58 33.55
N GLN A 98 -23.75 21.72 33.02
CA GLN A 98 -22.78 20.64 32.81
C GLN A 98 -23.38 19.44 32.06
N THR A 99 -24.18 19.70 31.05
CA THR A 99 -24.88 18.72 30.25
C THR A 99 -24.57 18.91 28.76
N THR A 100 -24.84 17.90 27.97
CA THR A 100 -24.77 17.96 26.50
C THR A 100 -26.17 17.88 25.92
N LEU A 101 -26.48 18.78 24.98
CA LEU A 101 -27.73 18.76 24.22
C LEU A 101 -27.70 17.61 23.18
N PRO A 102 -28.86 16.98 22.94
CA PRO A 102 -28.93 15.82 22.03
C PRO A 102 -28.79 16.19 20.54
N SER A 103 -28.90 17.46 20.20
CA SER A 103 -28.80 17.94 18.80
C SER A 103 -28.01 19.24 18.72
N SER A 104 -27.32 19.45 17.63
CA SER A 104 -26.58 20.66 17.30
C SER A 104 -27.26 21.41 16.14
N ALA A 105 -27.33 22.73 16.24
CA ALA A 105 -27.72 23.60 15.13
C ALA A 105 -26.55 23.79 14.13
N ASP A 106 -25.30 23.59 14.61
CA ASP A 106 -24.09 23.64 13.79
C ASP A 106 -23.84 22.32 13.03
N ALA A 107 -24.50 21.23 13.43
CA ALA A 107 -24.49 19.99 12.69
C ALA A 107 -25.22 20.13 11.36
N VAL A 108 -24.62 20.81 10.43
CA VAL A 108 -25.13 21.00 9.07
C VAL A 108 -25.12 19.67 8.34
N GLY A 109 -26.25 18.97 8.32
CA GLY A 109 -26.48 17.74 7.52
C GLY A 109 -25.38 16.69 7.65
N GLY A 110 -25.68 15.41 7.58
CA GLY A 110 -24.64 14.37 7.56
C GLY A 110 -23.65 14.57 6.41
N LEU A 111 -22.46 13.99 6.53
CA LEU A 111 -21.49 13.97 5.43
C LEU A 111 -22.09 13.19 4.25
N GLU A 112 -22.52 13.88 3.22
CA GLU A 112 -23.08 13.22 2.02
C GLU A 112 -21.99 12.37 1.35
N PRO A 113 -22.30 11.11 1.01
CA PRO A 113 -21.35 10.27 0.28
C PRO A 113 -21.00 10.92 -1.05
N PHE A 114 -19.72 10.97 -1.38
CA PHE A 114 -19.28 11.45 -2.69
C PHE A 114 -18.29 10.48 -3.33
N SER A 115 -18.17 10.62 -4.65
CA SER A 115 -17.27 9.77 -5.42
C SER A 115 -16.51 10.57 -6.47
N TYR A 116 -15.34 10.06 -6.84
CA TYR A 116 -14.49 10.65 -7.85
C TYR A 116 -13.63 9.62 -8.56
N PHE A 117 -13.14 10.00 -9.74
CA PHE A 117 -12.13 9.20 -10.45
C PHE A 117 -10.72 9.70 -10.16
N SER A 118 -9.79 8.77 -10.11
CA SER A 118 -8.37 9.04 -9.93
C SER A 118 -7.57 8.33 -11.02
N VAL A 119 -6.55 9.02 -11.53
CA VAL A 119 -5.63 8.48 -12.53
C VAL A 119 -4.23 8.42 -11.94
N GLY A 120 -3.56 7.28 -12.16
CA GLY A 120 -2.18 7.05 -11.77
C GLY A 120 -1.34 6.58 -12.96
N LEU A 121 -0.07 6.91 -12.94
CA LEU A 121 0.95 6.44 -13.87
C LEU A 121 2.17 5.99 -13.08
N GLY A 122 2.89 5.00 -13.61
CA GLY A 122 4.13 4.53 -12.99
C GLY A 122 5.02 3.78 -13.96
N GLY A 123 6.27 3.64 -13.60
CA GLY A 123 7.23 2.84 -14.34
C GLY A 123 8.22 2.16 -13.42
N VAL A 124 8.67 0.97 -13.80
CA VAL A 124 9.69 0.20 -13.09
C VAL A 124 10.77 -0.20 -14.08
N LEU A 125 12.01 0.18 -13.77
CA LEU A 125 13.20 -0.29 -14.45
C LEU A 125 13.83 -1.39 -13.61
N THR A 126 14.07 -2.54 -14.21
CA THR A 126 14.81 -3.64 -13.61
C THR A 126 16.10 -3.84 -14.39
N TRP A 127 17.23 -3.90 -13.70
CA TRP A 127 18.54 -4.16 -14.25
C TRP A 127 19.28 -5.18 -13.39
N ASP A 128 19.42 -6.39 -13.89
CA ASP A 128 19.96 -7.54 -13.14
C ASP A 128 19.29 -7.72 -11.76
N LYS A 129 20.00 -7.33 -10.71
CA LYS A 129 19.60 -7.46 -9.30
C LYS A 129 19.00 -6.18 -8.71
N LEU A 130 19.09 -5.09 -9.46
CA LEU A 130 18.57 -3.77 -9.07
C LEU A 130 17.24 -3.51 -9.74
N TRP A 131 16.31 -2.93 -9.04
CA TRP A 131 15.12 -2.33 -9.62
C TRP A 131 14.86 -0.95 -9.01
N VAL A 132 14.32 -0.07 -9.84
CA VAL A 132 13.90 1.28 -9.45
C VAL A 132 12.52 1.55 -10.04
N GLY A 133 11.59 1.98 -9.22
CA GLY A 133 10.23 2.32 -9.62
C GLY A 133 9.87 3.74 -9.23
N ILE A 134 9.11 4.39 -10.11
CA ILE A 134 8.50 5.70 -9.85
C ILE A 134 7.00 5.59 -10.13
N SER A 135 6.18 6.21 -9.29
CA SER A 135 4.74 6.29 -9.52
C SER A 135 4.16 7.61 -9.06
N GLY A 136 3.09 8.03 -9.75
CA GLY A 136 2.25 9.15 -9.37
C GLY A 136 0.79 8.72 -9.34
N HIS A 137 0.09 9.03 -8.25
CA HIS A 137 -1.34 8.77 -8.09
C HIS A 137 -2.09 10.09 -7.95
N HIS A 138 -3.39 10.10 -8.21
CA HIS A 138 -4.24 11.30 -8.17
C HIS A 138 -3.72 12.43 -9.08
N LEU A 139 -3.16 12.09 -10.24
CA LEU A 139 -2.56 13.06 -11.17
C LEU A 139 -3.58 14.04 -11.74
N ASN A 140 -4.84 13.65 -11.83
CA ASN A 140 -5.97 14.48 -12.24
C ASN A 140 -6.48 15.41 -11.11
N ARG A 141 -5.87 15.39 -9.91
CA ARG A 141 -6.23 16.24 -8.75
C ARG A 141 -7.75 16.31 -8.51
N PRO A 142 -8.42 15.17 -8.26
CA PRO A 142 -9.85 15.16 -8.06
C PRO A 142 -10.25 16.03 -6.85
N ASN A 143 -11.46 16.56 -6.87
CA ASN A 143 -12.02 17.27 -5.72
C ASN A 143 -12.44 16.23 -4.65
N MET A 144 -12.07 16.46 -3.39
CA MET A 144 -12.31 15.57 -2.25
C MET A 144 -13.18 16.17 -1.16
N ALA A 145 -13.89 17.26 -1.42
CA ALA A 145 -14.72 17.89 -0.41
C ALA A 145 -16.05 17.17 -0.22
N PHE A 146 -16.44 16.93 1.02
CA PHE A 146 -17.82 16.60 1.37
C PHE A 146 -18.76 17.79 1.08
N TYR A 147 -18.26 19.02 1.15
CA TYR A 147 -18.96 20.24 0.80
C TYR A 147 -18.14 21.04 -0.20
N VAL A 148 -18.73 21.35 -1.33
CA VAL A 148 -18.10 22.20 -2.36
C VAL A 148 -18.23 23.66 -1.91
N ARG A 149 -17.26 24.15 -1.15
CA ARG A 149 -17.01 25.58 -0.96
C ARG A 149 -15.64 25.92 -1.55
N ASP A 150 -15.63 26.80 -2.54
CA ASP A 150 -14.44 27.47 -3.11
C ASP A 150 -13.23 26.57 -3.45
N GLY A 151 -13.30 25.82 -4.53
CA GLY A 151 -12.15 25.40 -5.36
C GLY A 151 -10.84 24.85 -4.74
N GLN A 152 -10.69 24.88 -3.42
CA GLN A 152 -9.42 24.64 -2.72
C GLN A 152 -9.24 23.21 -2.17
N THR A 153 -10.18 22.31 -2.42
CA THR A 153 -10.21 20.95 -1.86
C THR A 153 -9.68 19.89 -2.82
N GLN A 154 -8.79 20.28 -3.73
CA GLN A 154 -8.19 19.35 -4.66
C GLN A 154 -7.24 18.39 -3.95
N HIS A 155 -7.37 17.11 -4.28
CA HIS A 155 -6.45 16.08 -3.80
C HIS A 155 -5.04 16.33 -4.33
N TRP A 156 -4.08 16.33 -3.44
CA TRP A 156 -2.69 16.48 -3.84
C TRP A 156 -2.20 15.20 -4.50
N PRO A 157 -1.52 15.28 -5.63
CA PRO A 157 -0.88 14.12 -6.24
C PRO A 157 0.09 13.48 -5.25
N LYS A 158 0.08 12.16 -5.22
CA LYS A 158 1.02 11.35 -4.42
C LYS A 158 2.09 10.79 -5.34
N TYR A 159 3.34 11.12 -5.06
CA TYR A 159 4.50 10.59 -5.76
C TYR A 159 5.22 9.58 -4.89
N SER A 160 5.72 8.51 -5.52
CA SER A 160 6.54 7.50 -4.84
C SER A 160 7.74 7.16 -5.70
N LEU A 161 8.89 7.02 -5.05
CA LEU A 161 10.13 6.49 -5.62
C LEU A 161 10.50 5.27 -4.81
N GLN A 162 10.70 4.15 -5.48
CA GLN A 162 11.02 2.87 -4.85
C GLN A 162 12.29 2.31 -5.46
N ALA A 163 13.10 1.65 -4.65
CA ALA A 163 14.28 0.95 -5.14
C ALA A 163 14.48 -0.33 -4.31
N GLY A 164 15.03 -1.34 -4.95
CA GLY A 164 15.40 -2.56 -4.26
C GLY A 164 16.56 -3.26 -4.94
N TYR A 165 17.32 -3.99 -4.13
CA TYR A 165 18.47 -4.76 -4.57
C TYR A 165 18.40 -6.17 -3.99
N THR A 166 18.61 -7.17 -4.84
CA THR A 166 18.52 -8.58 -4.47
C THR A 166 19.89 -9.23 -4.54
N ILE A 167 20.32 -9.85 -3.44
CA ILE A 167 21.58 -10.62 -3.38
C ILE A 167 21.22 -12.10 -3.22
N PRO A 168 21.53 -12.98 -4.20
CA PRO A 168 21.45 -14.42 -3.99
C PRO A 168 22.54 -14.84 -3.00
N LEU A 169 22.18 -15.63 -2.01
CA LEU A 169 23.12 -16.21 -1.02
C LEU A 169 23.74 -17.52 -1.52
N GLU A 170 23.07 -18.19 -2.44
CA GLU A 170 23.53 -19.38 -3.13
C GLU A 170 23.35 -19.17 -4.63
N GLU A 171 24.29 -19.62 -5.46
CA GLU A 171 24.07 -19.62 -6.91
C GLU A 171 23.02 -20.70 -7.21
N PRO A 172 21.86 -20.32 -7.73
CA PRO A 172 20.81 -21.28 -8.00
C PRO A 172 21.20 -22.13 -9.20
N GLU A 173 21.52 -23.41 -8.99
CA GLU A 173 21.70 -24.38 -10.07
C GLU A 173 20.42 -24.58 -10.89
N PHE A 174 19.26 -24.34 -10.26
CA PHE A 174 17.93 -24.31 -10.91
C PHE A 174 17.04 -23.29 -10.21
N TRP A 175 16.49 -22.37 -10.98
CA TRP A 175 15.44 -21.43 -10.54
C TRP A 175 14.10 -22.19 -10.39
N GLU A 176 13.89 -22.84 -9.26
CA GLU A 176 12.53 -23.20 -8.87
C GLU A 176 11.91 -22.00 -8.16
N GLU A 177 10.78 -21.52 -8.68
CA GLU A 177 10.02 -20.43 -8.02
C GLU A 177 9.67 -20.83 -6.59
N GLY A 178 10.10 -20.03 -5.62
CA GLY A 178 9.86 -20.26 -4.19
C GLY A 178 10.93 -21.06 -3.46
N SER A 179 11.97 -21.54 -4.15
CA SER A 179 13.13 -22.16 -3.51
C SER A 179 14.39 -21.34 -3.81
N GLY A 180 15.20 -21.08 -2.80
CA GLY A 180 16.44 -20.31 -2.89
C GLY A 180 16.65 -19.45 -1.66
N LYS A 181 17.88 -19.00 -1.50
CA LYS A 181 18.26 -18.11 -0.39
C LYS A 181 18.65 -16.75 -0.95
N PHE A 182 17.94 -15.72 -0.55
CA PHE A 182 18.13 -14.35 -1.05
C PHE A 182 18.07 -13.34 0.08
N VAL A 183 18.81 -12.26 -0.06
CA VAL A 183 18.65 -11.03 0.73
C VAL A 183 18.12 -9.94 -0.17
N HIS A 184 17.02 -9.31 0.24
CA HIS A 184 16.40 -8.19 -0.45
C HIS A 184 16.51 -6.93 0.39
N PHE A 185 17.11 -5.89 -0.16
CA PHE A 185 17.13 -4.55 0.41
C PHE A 185 16.09 -3.71 -0.32
N MET A 186 15.34 -2.92 0.40
CA MET A 186 14.30 -2.06 -0.17
C MET A 186 14.27 -0.70 0.50
N ALA A 187 13.98 0.30 -0.31
CA ALA A 187 13.70 1.65 0.14
C ALA A 187 12.53 2.23 -0.65
N ASN A 188 11.73 3.05 0.00
CA ASN A 188 10.58 3.70 -0.60
C ASN A 188 10.47 5.13 -0.05
N TYR A 189 10.47 6.10 -0.95
CA TYR A 189 10.19 7.50 -0.66
C TYR A 189 8.80 7.84 -1.16
N LYS A 190 8.00 8.50 -0.33
CA LYS A 190 6.65 8.95 -0.67
C LYS A 190 6.52 10.44 -0.35
N ARG A 191 5.84 11.15 -1.23
CA ARG A 191 5.47 12.56 -1.03
C ARG A 191 4.03 12.80 -1.47
N GLN A 192 3.26 13.47 -0.60
CA GLN A 192 1.92 13.95 -0.91
C GLN A 192 1.71 15.31 -0.26
N GLY A 193 1.66 16.34 -1.09
CA GLY A 193 1.63 17.70 -0.59
C GLY A 193 2.86 18.04 0.27
N PRO A 194 2.68 18.55 1.50
CA PRO A 194 3.78 18.84 2.43
C PRO A 194 4.34 17.58 3.10
N PHE A 195 3.60 16.45 3.06
CA PHE A 195 4.02 15.23 3.75
C PHE A 195 4.99 14.41 2.91
N GLN A 196 6.06 13.96 3.53
CA GLN A 196 7.07 13.10 2.91
C GLN A 196 7.60 12.08 3.91
N PHE A 197 7.78 10.85 3.42
CA PHE A 197 8.20 9.70 4.23
C PHE A 197 9.24 8.88 3.49
N VAL A 198 10.12 8.26 4.26
CA VAL A 198 11.05 7.22 3.78
C VAL A 198 10.81 5.96 4.59
N ASP A 199 10.61 4.86 3.89
CA ASP A 199 10.59 3.52 4.47
C ASP A 199 11.79 2.76 3.93
N ALA A 200 12.49 1.99 4.76
CA ALA A 200 13.60 1.14 4.33
C ALA A 200 13.60 -0.18 5.12
N GLY A 201 14.01 -1.26 4.48
CA GLY A 201 14.04 -2.56 5.13
C GLY A 201 14.91 -3.57 4.40
N VAL A 202 15.13 -4.68 5.08
CA VAL A 202 15.82 -5.86 4.58
C VAL A 202 14.98 -7.11 4.85
N GLN A 203 14.96 -8.01 3.89
CA GLN A 203 14.31 -9.31 3.99
C GLN A 203 15.27 -10.41 3.59
N ILE A 204 15.18 -11.54 4.27
CA ILE A 204 15.92 -12.75 3.98
C ILE A 204 14.91 -13.83 3.65
N LEU A 205 15.00 -14.37 2.45
CA LEU A 205 14.28 -15.56 2.03
C LEU A 205 15.19 -16.77 2.23
N LEU A 206 14.70 -17.74 2.99
CA LEU A 206 15.36 -19.00 3.26
C LEU A 206 14.44 -20.14 2.80
N ASN A 207 14.52 -20.49 1.52
CA ASN A 207 13.61 -21.43 0.88
C ASN A 207 12.14 -20.96 0.96
N GLN A 208 11.39 -21.51 1.91
CA GLN A 208 9.98 -21.18 2.12
C GLN A 208 9.77 -20.08 3.18
N LEU A 209 10.76 -19.85 4.03
CA LEU A 209 10.68 -18.92 5.13
C LEU A 209 11.15 -17.53 4.70
N VAL A 210 10.39 -16.50 5.02
CA VAL A 210 10.73 -15.09 4.86
C VAL A 210 10.79 -14.44 6.21
N VAL A 211 11.91 -13.76 6.52
CA VAL A 211 12.06 -12.95 7.72
C VAL A 211 12.60 -11.59 7.32
N GLY A 212 12.06 -10.53 7.90
CA GLY A 212 12.50 -9.18 7.56
C GLY A 212 12.40 -8.21 8.72
N ALA A 213 13.14 -7.12 8.57
CA ALA A 213 13.09 -5.98 9.47
C ALA A 213 13.19 -4.68 8.67
N GLY A 214 12.58 -3.62 9.19
CA GLY A 214 12.58 -2.32 8.53
C GLY A 214 12.28 -1.17 9.48
N LEU A 215 12.42 0.04 8.94
CA LEU A 215 12.05 1.29 9.57
C LEU A 215 11.02 1.97 8.68
N ARG A 216 9.97 2.50 9.28
CA ARG A 216 8.88 3.21 8.58
C ARG A 216 8.74 4.61 9.11
N GLY A 217 8.38 5.54 8.20
CA GLY A 217 8.03 6.89 8.58
C GLY A 217 9.22 7.68 9.08
N MET A 218 10.28 7.80 8.28
CA MET A 218 11.37 8.73 8.53
C MET A 218 11.12 10.02 7.74
N PRO A 219 10.38 11.00 8.28
CA PRO A 219 10.18 12.26 7.57
C PRO A 219 11.51 13.00 7.41
N ILE A 220 11.72 13.57 6.22
CA ILE A 220 12.93 14.32 5.90
C ILE A 220 12.87 15.72 6.50
N GLN A 221 11.68 16.21 6.84
CA GLN A 221 11.48 17.54 7.45
C GLN A 221 11.77 17.53 8.95
N SER A 222 12.47 18.59 9.41
CA SER A 222 12.94 18.73 10.79
C SER A 222 11.85 18.91 11.84
N ASP A 223 10.66 19.34 11.44
CA ASP A 223 9.56 19.74 12.34
C ASP A 223 8.54 18.61 12.61
N LEU A 224 8.73 17.44 12.01
CA LEU A 224 7.89 16.28 12.21
C LEU A 224 8.64 15.19 13.01
N PRO A 225 7.94 14.30 13.73
CA PRO A 225 8.56 13.16 14.41
C PRO A 225 9.45 12.38 13.44
N LYS A 226 10.73 12.22 13.78
CA LYS A 226 11.76 11.70 12.86
C LYS A 226 11.66 10.19 12.64
N ARG A 227 10.88 9.47 13.45
CA ARG A 227 10.74 8.02 13.39
C ARG A 227 9.31 7.66 13.77
N GLU A 228 8.71 6.74 13.05
CA GLU A 228 7.34 6.29 13.33
C GLU A 228 7.33 4.89 13.91
N SER A 229 7.91 3.91 13.22
CA SER A 229 7.91 2.53 13.69
C SER A 229 9.09 1.71 13.18
N VAL A 230 9.40 0.67 13.95
CA VAL A 230 10.23 -0.46 13.52
C VAL A 230 9.32 -1.58 13.07
N ILE A 231 9.61 -2.17 11.92
CA ILE A 231 8.82 -3.26 11.34
C ILE A 231 9.54 -4.58 11.57
N GLY A 232 8.82 -5.58 12.07
CA GLY A 232 9.19 -6.97 11.99
C GLY A 232 8.29 -7.71 11.00
N LEU A 233 8.85 -8.56 10.16
CA LEU A 233 8.11 -9.29 9.13
C LEU A 233 8.46 -10.77 9.19
N PHE A 234 7.42 -11.60 9.07
CA PHE A 234 7.51 -13.05 8.95
C PHE A 234 6.61 -13.53 7.82
N GLY A 235 7.07 -14.48 7.02
CA GLY A 235 6.28 -15.02 5.92
C GLY A 235 6.62 -16.47 5.60
N LEU A 236 5.67 -17.14 4.94
CA LEU A 236 5.81 -18.51 4.45
C LEU A 236 5.38 -18.59 2.99
N ASN A 237 6.27 -19.09 2.15
CA ASN A 237 5.99 -19.38 0.75
C ASN A 237 5.84 -20.90 0.58
N LEU A 238 4.64 -21.36 0.31
CA LEU A 238 4.35 -22.76 0.11
C LEU A 238 4.56 -23.15 -1.36
N SER A 239 5.00 -24.37 -1.59
CA SER A 239 5.23 -24.92 -2.94
C SER A 239 3.96 -24.99 -3.80
N SER A 240 2.78 -24.92 -3.17
CA SER A 240 1.49 -24.82 -3.87
C SER A 240 1.21 -23.48 -4.56
N GLY A 241 2.13 -22.51 -4.47
CA GLY A 241 1.92 -21.13 -4.93
C GLY A 241 1.20 -20.22 -3.92
N LEU A 242 0.91 -20.72 -2.72
CA LEU A 242 0.34 -19.96 -1.63
C LEU A 242 1.45 -19.30 -0.82
N ALA A 243 1.33 -18.00 -0.56
CA ALA A 243 2.20 -17.25 0.33
C ALA A 243 1.37 -16.56 1.42
N LEU A 244 1.87 -16.66 2.65
CA LEU A 244 1.31 -16.05 3.85
C LEU A 244 2.35 -15.09 4.41
N GLY A 245 1.91 -13.91 4.85
CA GLY A 245 2.78 -12.93 5.48
C GLY A 245 2.09 -12.28 6.67
N TYR A 246 2.89 -11.99 7.68
CA TYR A 246 2.51 -11.19 8.82
C TYR A 246 3.58 -10.15 9.07
N SER A 247 3.18 -8.90 9.29
CA SER A 247 4.09 -7.87 9.77
C SER A 247 3.51 -7.14 10.97
N TYR A 248 4.42 -6.71 11.82
CA TYR A 248 4.13 -5.91 13.00
C TYR A 248 4.97 -4.64 12.98
N ASP A 249 4.29 -3.48 13.03
CA ASP A 249 4.93 -2.18 13.13
C ASP A 249 4.92 -1.74 14.60
N TYR A 250 6.08 -1.86 15.27
CA TYR A 250 6.25 -1.39 16.64
C TYR A 250 6.45 0.13 16.66
N PRO A 251 5.60 0.92 17.33
CA PRO A 251 5.71 2.38 17.36
C PRO A 251 6.90 2.80 18.22
N ILE A 252 7.75 3.68 17.68
CA ILE A 252 8.89 4.30 18.38
C ILE A 252 8.73 5.82 18.50
N SER A 253 7.58 6.34 18.06
CA SER A 253 7.18 7.74 18.22
C SER A 253 6.60 8.02 19.60
N ASP A 254 6.42 9.31 19.92
CA ASP A 254 5.85 9.77 21.21
C ASP A 254 4.39 9.32 21.43
N VAL A 255 3.70 8.92 20.35
CA VAL A 255 2.34 8.32 20.45
C VAL A 255 2.37 6.99 21.22
N GLY A 256 3.51 6.33 21.26
CA GLY A 256 3.88 5.31 22.23
C GLY A 256 3.25 3.93 22.05
N SER A 257 3.66 3.04 22.96
CA SER A 257 3.23 1.64 23.00
C SER A 257 1.74 1.43 23.32
N GLN A 258 1.03 2.47 23.80
CA GLN A 258 -0.41 2.42 24.09
C GLN A 258 -1.25 2.15 22.83
N THR A 259 -0.75 2.51 21.67
CA THR A 259 -1.44 2.25 20.41
C THR A 259 -1.43 0.79 19.98
N LEU A 260 -0.59 -0.05 20.60
CA LEU A 260 -0.29 -1.43 20.19
C LEU A 260 0.19 -1.56 18.73
N GLY A 261 0.70 -0.46 18.14
CA GLY A 261 1.29 -0.43 16.81
C GLY A 261 0.35 -0.76 15.67
N SER A 262 0.82 -1.53 14.69
CA SER A 262 0.00 -1.95 13.55
C SER A 262 0.29 -3.40 13.18
N HIS A 263 -0.75 -4.13 12.89
CA HIS A 263 -0.70 -5.53 12.47
C HIS A 263 -1.15 -5.63 11.02
N GLU A 264 -0.40 -6.37 10.21
CA GLU A 264 -0.76 -6.60 8.82
C GLU A 264 -0.66 -8.10 8.49
N LEU A 265 -1.72 -8.64 7.90
CA LEU A 265 -1.80 -10.00 7.39
C LEU A 265 -1.91 -9.96 5.88
N SER A 266 -1.10 -10.74 5.19
CA SER A 266 -1.15 -10.87 3.73
C SER A 266 -1.32 -12.31 3.31
N LEU A 267 -2.13 -12.50 2.29
CA LEU A 267 -2.36 -13.77 1.62
C LEU A 267 -2.14 -13.56 0.13
N ARG A 268 -1.33 -14.37 -0.50
CA ARG A 268 -1.15 -14.38 -1.94
C ARG A 268 -1.23 -15.79 -2.47
N TYR A 269 -1.91 -15.95 -3.59
CA TYR A 269 -1.93 -17.19 -4.35
C TYR A 269 -1.53 -16.91 -5.79
N GLN A 270 -0.52 -17.65 -6.25
CA GLN A 270 -0.02 -17.60 -7.62
C GLN A 270 -0.34 -18.91 -8.31
N PHE A 271 -1.01 -18.83 -9.44
CA PHE A 271 -1.31 -19.99 -10.26
C PHE A 271 -0.80 -19.75 -11.69
N PHE A 272 -0.32 -20.80 -12.30
CA PHE A 272 0.11 -20.78 -13.69
C PHE A 272 -1.00 -21.35 -14.56
N TYR A 273 -1.45 -20.57 -15.52
CA TYR A 273 -2.39 -21.03 -16.52
C TYR A 273 -1.64 -21.26 -17.85
N GLY A 274 -1.61 -22.54 -18.29
CA GLY A 274 -0.92 -22.96 -19.50
C GLY A 274 0.50 -23.47 -19.29
N THR A 275 0.99 -24.28 -20.22
CA THR A 275 2.38 -24.76 -20.24
C THR A 275 3.28 -23.63 -20.73
N PRO A 276 4.30 -23.22 -19.96
CA PRO A 276 5.27 -22.22 -20.44
C PRO A 276 5.98 -22.73 -21.70
N LYS A 277 5.88 -21.99 -22.78
CA LYS A 277 6.42 -22.37 -24.10
C LYS A 277 7.95 -22.52 -24.16
N SER A 278 8.69 -21.98 -23.19
CA SER A 278 10.15 -22.20 -23.06
C SER A 278 10.69 -21.80 -21.69
N ARG A 279 11.80 -22.45 -21.26
CA ARG A 279 12.56 -22.09 -20.05
C ARG A 279 13.02 -20.61 -20.02
N GLY A 280 13.36 -20.04 -21.17
CA GLY A 280 13.80 -18.64 -21.29
C GLY A 280 12.71 -17.59 -21.06
N GLN A 281 11.43 -17.95 -21.12
CA GLN A 281 10.33 -17.04 -20.80
C GLN A 281 10.09 -16.91 -19.30
N ARG A 282 10.35 -17.96 -18.51
CA ARG A 282 10.21 -17.92 -17.04
C ARG A 282 11.23 -16.98 -16.39
N SER A 283 12.47 -16.93 -16.88
CA SER A 283 13.53 -16.07 -16.34
C SER A 283 13.37 -14.58 -16.67
N ARG A 284 12.45 -14.24 -17.57
CA ARG A 284 12.19 -12.86 -18.04
C ARG A 284 11.01 -12.20 -17.35
N VAL A 285 10.26 -12.93 -16.53
CA VAL A 285 9.22 -12.35 -15.68
C VAL A 285 9.93 -11.78 -14.48
N LEU A 286 9.76 -10.47 -14.27
CA LEU A 286 10.11 -9.84 -13.02
C LEU A 286 9.52 -10.65 -11.88
N PRO A 287 10.33 -11.19 -10.94
CA PRO A 287 9.78 -11.76 -9.74
C PRO A 287 8.89 -10.68 -9.13
N CYS A 288 7.61 -10.97 -9.00
CA CYS A 288 6.69 -10.06 -8.39
C CYS A 288 7.23 -9.75 -7.01
N PHE A 289 7.48 -8.47 -6.68
CA PHE A 289 7.97 -8.03 -5.36
C PHE A 289 6.88 -8.28 -4.32
N SER A 290 6.62 -9.53 -4.09
CA SER A 290 5.51 -10.02 -3.30
C SER A 290 5.79 -10.06 -1.80
N TYR A 291 6.96 -9.58 -1.40
CA TYR A 291 7.43 -9.75 -0.03
C TYR A 291 7.27 -8.51 0.84
N LEU A 292 6.95 -7.35 0.25
CA LEU A 292 6.63 -6.14 0.99
C LEU A 292 5.51 -5.37 0.28
N ARG A 293 4.31 -5.70 0.57
CA ARG A 293 3.18 -4.79 0.42
C ARG A 293 2.45 -4.68 1.72
#